data_9661ee33fe0d128af7fb12f5fba1257d
#
_entry.id   9661ee33fe0d128af7fb12f5fba1257d
#
_cell.length_a   1.000
_cell.length_b   1.000
_cell.length_c   1.000
_cell.angle_alpha   90.00
_cell.angle_beta   90.00
_cell.angle_gamma   90.00
#
_symmetry.space_group_name_H-M   'P 1'
#
loop_
_entity.id
_entity.type
_entity.pdbx_description
1 polymer ?
#
loop_
_entity_poly.entity_id
_entity_poly.type
_entity_poly.pdbx_seq_one_letter_code
_entity_poly.pdbx_strand_id
1 'polypeptide(L)'
;SFNEGLFLVDHKRNDRWHPRIAVQYQEAYEQLSEDQKSNFNNLYNDYFYRRNNQFWYTEAMKKLPKLIQATRMLVCAEDLGMVPDCVPWVMNELRILSLEIQSMPKDPTTRFGKLSHNPYRSVDTISTHDMATLRQWWDEDVERSQTYSNTTLRRGGEAPRPLPGWLAKDIVSRHLTSPSMLCLISFQDWMSIDEKLRLPDENAERINIPANPRH
;
A
#
# COMPACT_ATOMS: atom_id res chain seq x y z
N SER A 1 -24.07 -6.89 -21.63
CA SER A 1 -24.20 -8.36 -21.56
C SER A 1 -23.45 -8.91 -20.34
N PHE A 2 -23.72 -10.13 -19.93
CA PHE A 2 -23.06 -10.82 -18.81
C PHE A 2 -21.51 -10.82 -18.99
N ASN A 3 -21.04 -11.05 -20.21
CA ASN A 3 -19.61 -11.03 -20.50
C ASN A 3 -18.95 -9.67 -20.31
N GLU A 4 -19.67 -8.57 -20.54
CA GLU A 4 -19.15 -7.21 -20.33
C GLU A 4 -18.96 -6.87 -18.85
N GLY A 5 -19.68 -7.56 -17.96
CA GLY A 5 -19.47 -7.46 -16.52
C GLY A 5 -18.15 -8.08 -16.04
N LEU A 6 -17.68 -9.11 -16.73
CA LEU A 6 -16.46 -9.86 -16.34
C LEU A 6 -15.21 -9.42 -17.12
N PHE A 7 -15.37 -9.05 -18.37
CA PHE A 7 -14.27 -8.77 -19.29
C PHE A 7 -14.43 -7.44 -20.02
N LEU A 8 -13.31 -6.89 -20.45
CA LEU A 8 -13.22 -5.76 -21.37
C LEU A 8 -12.68 -6.25 -22.69
N VAL A 9 -13.26 -5.77 -23.79
CA VAL A 9 -12.74 -6.02 -25.14
C VAL A 9 -11.44 -5.26 -25.32
N ASP A 10 -10.42 -5.89 -25.92
CA ASP A 10 -9.20 -5.20 -26.31
C ASP A 10 -9.49 -4.10 -27.33
N HIS A 11 -9.00 -2.88 -27.07
CA HIS A 11 -9.28 -1.72 -27.91
C HIS A 11 -8.66 -1.78 -29.32
N LYS A 12 -7.68 -2.67 -29.53
CA LYS A 12 -7.00 -2.87 -30.83
C LYS A 12 -7.42 -4.15 -31.54
N ARG A 13 -7.97 -5.12 -30.77
CA ARG A 13 -8.27 -6.46 -31.27
C ARG A 13 -9.59 -6.96 -30.71
N ASN A 14 -10.62 -6.95 -31.50
CA ASN A 14 -11.98 -7.35 -31.12
C ASN A 14 -12.14 -8.85 -30.78
N ASP A 15 -11.13 -9.67 -31.07
CA ASP A 15 -11.05 -11.10 -30.75
C ASP A 15 -10.35 -11.38 -29.41
N ARG A 16 -9.97 -10.33 -28.66
CA ARG A 16 -9.29 -10.45 -27.36
C ARG A 16 -10.05 -9.77 -26.25
N TRP A 17 -9.93 -10.35 -25.08
CA TRP A 17 -10.63 -9.92 -23.88
C TRP A 17 -9.68 -9.88 -22.70
N HIS A 18 -9.90 -8.91 -21.82
CA HIS A 18 -9.12 -8.72 -20.59
C HIS A 18 -10.06 -8.79 -19.39
N PRO A 19 -9.73 -9.53 -18.32
CA PRO A 19 -10.54 -9.52 -17.12
C PRO A 19 -10.58 -8.11 -16.51
N ARG A 20 -11.72 -7.71 -15.95
CA ARG A 20 -11.81 -6.46 -15.22
C ARG A 20 -11.03 -6.54 -13.92
N ILE A 21 -10.30 -5.49 -13.57
CA ILE A 21 -9.51 -5.43 -12.33
C ILE A 21 -10.39 -5.49 -11.07
N ALA A 22 -11.55 -4.85 -11.09
CA ALA A 22 -12.52 -4.82 -9.99
C ALA A 22 -13.71 -5.77 -10.24
N VAL A 23 -13.44 -6.92 -10.85
CA VAL A 23 -14.48 -7.89 -11.24
C VAL A 23 -15.25 -8.45 -10.06
N GLN A 24 -14.60 -8.62 -8.90
CA GLN A 24 -15.21 -9.19 -7.69
C GLN A 24 -16.37 -8.33 -7.14
N TYR A 25 -16.44 -7.08 -7.54
CA TYR A 25 -17.52 -6.14 -7.17
C TYR A 25 -18.63 -6.03 -8.24
N GLN A 26 -18.57 -6.89 -9.27
CA GLN A 26 -19.58 -6.87 -10.34
C GLN A 26 -20.67 -7.89 -10.08
N GLU A 27 -21.92 -7.51 -10.31
CA GLU A 27 -23.07 -8.43 -10.22
C GLU A 27 -22.88 -9.69 -11.06
N ALA A 28 -22.31 -9.56 -12.25
CA ALA A 28 -22.00 -10.70 -13.11
C ALA A 28 -21.03 -11.72 -12.48
N TYR A 29 -20.14 -11.29 -11.59
CA TYR A 29 -19.26 -12.18 -10.84
C TYR A 29 -20.01 -12.86 -9.69
N GLU A 30 -20.89 -12.13 -9.00
CA GLU A 30 -21.71 -12.68 -7.91
C GLU A 30 -22.63 -13.80 -8.39
N GLN A 31 -23.14 -13.70 -9.63
CA GLN A 31 -24.02 -14.69 -10.26
C GLN A 31 -23.29 -15.98 -10.71
N LEU A 32 -21.96 -16.02 -10.68
CA LEU A 32 -21.18 -17.23 -10.99
C LEU A 32 -21.36 -18.30 -9.91
N SER A 33 -21.40 -19.58 -10.34
CA SER A 33 -21.24 -20.69 -9.41
C SER A 33 -19.85 -20.69 -8.77
N GLU A 34 -19.68 -21.39 -7.64
CA GLU A 34 -18.38 -21.46 -6.95
C GLU A 34 -17.27 -22.05 -7.84
N ASP A 35 -17.58 -23.04 -8.66
CA ASP A 35 -16.61 -23.59 -9.63
C ASP A 35 -16.24 -22.57 -10.71
N GLN A 36 -17.21 -21.78 -11.19
CA GLN A 36 -16.95 -20.71 -12.15
C GLN A 36 -16.12 -19.58 -11.55
N LYS A 37 -16.42 -19.19 -10.30
CA LYS A 37 -15.60 -18.20 -9.54
C LYS A 37 -14.18 -18.71 -9.36
N SER A 38 -14.00 -19.96 -8.98
CA SER A 38 -12.68 -20.57 -8.82
C SER A 38 -11.87 -20.52 -10.12
N ASN A 39 -12.48 -20.96 -11.23
CA ASN A 39 -11.85 -20.93 -12.55
C ASN A 39 -11.53 -19.49 -13.01
N PHE A 40 -12.45 -18.56 -12.79
CA PHE A 40 -12.26 -17.15 -13.12
C PHE A 40 -11.12 -16.54 -12.27
N ASN A 41 -11.07 -16.82 -10.99
CA ASN A 41 -10.01 -16.34 -10.09
C ASN A 41 -8.64 -16.88 -10.48
N ASN A 42 -8.55 -18.14 -10.94
CA ASN A 42 -7.32 -18.69 -11.48
C ASN A 42 -6.86 -17.94 -12.73
N LEU A 43 -7.78 -17.66 -13.67
CA LEU A 43 -7.50 -16.84 -14.85
C LEU A 43 -7.09 -15.41 -14.47
N TYR A 44 -7.79 -14.79 -13.52
CA TYR A 44 -7.52 -13.45 -13.02
C TYR A 44 -6.11 -13.35 -12.42
N ASN A 45 -5.77 -14.30 -11.53
CA ASN A 45 -4.47 -14.35 -10.90
C ASN A 45 -3.34 -14.60 -11.91
N ASP A 46 -3.56 -15.50 -12.86
CA ASP A 46 -2.60 -15.70 -13.93
C ASP A 46 -2.42 -14.44 -14.76
N TYR A 47 -3.51 -13.78 -15.16
CA TYR A 47 -3.48 -12.59 -16.01
C TYR A 47 -2.78 -11.41 -15.34
N PHE A 48 -3.15 -11.07 -14.09
CA PHE A 48 -2.64 -9.87 -13.42
C PHE A 48 -1.31 -10.07 -12.71
N TYR A 49 -1.00 -11.27 -12.22
CA TYR A 49 0.15 -11.48 -11.34
C TYR A 49 1.21 -12.42 -11.89
N ARG A 50 0.93 -13.28 -12.89
CA ARG A 50 1.86 -14.33 -13.28
C ARG A 50 2.28 -14.29 -14.76
N ARG A 51 1.32 -14.35 -15.67
CA ARG A 51 1.58 -14.58 -17.11
C ARG A 51 2.52 -13.55 -17.75
N ASN A 52 2.53 -12.33 -17.27
CA ASN A 52 3.34 -11.25 -17.81
C ASN A 52 4.64 -11.00 -17.02
N ASN A 53 4.91 -11.77 -15.97
CA ASN A 53 6.08 -11.56 -15.12
C ASN A 53 7.38 -11.54 -15.92
N GLN A 54 7.61 -12.53 -16.79
CA GLN A 54 8.83 -12.59 -17.59
C GLN A 54 8.95 -11.42 -18.57
N PHE A 55 7.85 -11.01 -19.16
CA PHE A 55 7.82 -9.86 -20.05
C PHE A 55 8.15 -8.57 -19.28
N TRP A 56 7.48 -8.32 -18.17
CA TRP A 56 7.72 -7.13 -17.35
C TRP A 56 9.13 -7.09 -16.77
N TYR A 57 9.63 -8.22 -16.29
CA TYR A 57 11.02 -8.33 -15.84
C TYR A 57 11.99 -7.95 -16.97
N THR A 58 11.82 -8.53 -18.14
CA THR A 58 12.68 -8.25 -19.30
C THR A 58 12.64 -6.77 -19.69
N GLU A 59 11.46 -6.16 -19.73
CA GLU A 59 11.30 -4.75 -20.08
C GLU A 59 11.87 -3.82 -18.99
N ALA A 60 11.71 -4.17 -17.73
CA ALA A 60 12.31 -3.43 -16.62
C ALA A 60 13.85 -3.46 -16.70
N MET A 61 14.44 -4.64 -16.95
CA MET A 61 15.87 -4.81 -17.03
C MET A 61 16.53 -4.14 -18.27
N LYS A 62 15.74 -3.75 -19.29
CA LYS A 62 16.25 -2.91 -20.39
C LYS A 62 16.39 -1.44 -19.99
N LYS A 63 15.61 -0.95 -19.03
CA LYS A 63 15.47 0.47 -18.70
C LYS A 63 16.08 0.82 -17.35
N LEU A 64 15.71 0.12 -16.28
CA LEU A 64 16.06 0.46 -14.91
C LEU A 64 17.57 0.38 -14.61
N PRO A 65 18.36 -0.57 -15.12
CA PRO A 65 19.82 -0.56 -14.91
C PRO A 65 20.47 0.74 -15.36
N LYS A 66 20.05 1.31 -16.49
CA LYS A 66 20.57 2.58 -17.00
C LYS A 66 20.22 3.75 -16.07
N LEU A 67 18.98 3.74 -15.53
CA LEU A 67 18.55 4.75 -14.56
C LEU A 67 19.41 4.67 -13.29
N ILE A 68 19.59 3.47 -12.74
CA ILE A 68 20.41 3.26 -11.52
C ILE A 68 21.86 3.70 -11.74
N GLN A 69 22.44 3.38 -12.91
CA GLN A 69 23.82 3.74 -13.24
C GLN A 69 24.02 5.23 -13.49
N ALA A 70 22.96 5.95 -13.86
CA ALA A 70 23.00 7.39 -14.15
C ALA A 70 23.11 8.26 -12.88
N THR A 71 22.92 7.69 -11.70
CA THR A 71 22.95 8.42 -10.44
C THR A 71 23.75 7.68 -9.37
N ARG A 72 24.26 8.44 -8.39
CA ARG A 72 24.84 7.90 -7.15
C ARG A 72 23.83 7.92 -5.99
N MET A 73 22.61 8.38 -6.23
CA MET A 73 21.55 8.40 -5.22
C MET A 73 21.05 7.00 -4.95
N LEU A 74 20.65 6.76 -3.72
CA LEU A 74 19.93 5.54 -3.34
C LEU A 74 18.52 5.62 -3.94
N VAL A 75 18.17 4.62 -4.75
CA VAL A 75 16.88 4.59 -5.43
C VAL A 75 15.86 3.83 -4.59
N CYS A 76 14.70 4.44 -4.38
CA CYS A 76 13.55 3.84 -3.72
C CYS A 76 12.38 3.75 -4.72
N ALA A 77 11.63 2.68 -4.68
CA ALA A 77 10.44 2.51 -5.49
C ALA A 77 9.19 2.64 -4.61
N GLU A 78 8.14 3.19 -5.18
CA GLU A 78 6.80 3.04 -4.64
C GLU A 78 6.20 1.75 -5.22
N ASP A 79 6.18 0.69 -4.42
CA ASP A 79 5.69 -0.64 -4.76
C ASP A 79 4.45 -0.99 -3.94
N LEU A 80 3.44 -0.14 -4.01
CA LEU A 80 2.17 -0.25 -3.30
C LEU A 80 1.05 -0.77 -4.22
N GLY A 81 0.00 -1.34 -3.61
CA GLY A 81 -1.18 -1.82 -4.33
C GLY A 81 -0.95 -3.14 -5.05
N MET A 82 -1.39 -3.23 -6.31
CA MET A 82 -1.26 -4.45 -7.12
C MET A 82 0.17 -4.60 -7.66
N VAL A 83 0.99 -5.37 -6.97
CA VAL A 83 2.40 -5.56 -7.31
C VAL A 83 2.63 -6.97 -7.87
N PRO A 84 3.00 -7.13 -9.17
CA PRO A 84 3.34 -8.42 -9.74
C PRO A 84 4.59 -9.04 -9.12
N ASP A 85 4.67 -10.38 -9.12
CA ASP A 85 5.77 -11.13 -8.51
C ASP A 85 7.16 -10.77 -9.04
N CYS A 86 7.24 -10.29 -10.29
CA CYS A 86 8.51 -9.87 -10.88
C CYS A 86 9.09 -8.57 -10.27
N VAL A 87 8.28 -7.75 -9.61
CA VAL A 87 8.73 -6.47 -9.03
C VAL A 87 9.77 -6.69 -7.93
N PRO A 88 9.54 -7.55 -6.91
CA PRO A 88 10.58 -7.88 -5.93
C PRO A 88 11.86 -8.44 -6.56
N TRP A 89 11.77 -9.21 -7.65
CA TRP A 89 12.96 -9.74 -8.33
C TRP A 89 13.82 -8.62 -8.90
N VAL A 90 13.21 -7.69 -9.64
CA VAL A 90 13.88 -6.52 -10.23
C VAL A 90 14.48 -5.64 -9.14
N MET A 91 13.69 -5.33 -8.11
CA MET A 91 14.15 -4.48 -7.00
C MET A 91 15.32 -5.08 -6.25
N ASN A 92 15.29 -6.39 -6.00
CA ASN A 92 16.37 -7.09 -5.32
C ASN A 92 17.66 -7.12 -6.15
N GLU A 93 17.55 -7.39 -7.46
CA GLU A 93 18.68 -7.42 -8.39
C GLU A 93 19.32 -6.04 -8.53
N LEU A 94 18.52 -5.00 -8.67
CA LEU A 94 19.00 -3.63 -8.84
C LEU A 94 19.23 -2.89 -7.51
N ARG A 95 19.02 -3.55 -6.37
CA ARG A 95 19.18 -2.97 -5.02
C ARG A 95 18.33 -1.72 -4.79
N ILE A 96 17.15 -1.69 -5.38
CA ILE A 96 16.13 -0.65 -5.17
C ILE A 96 15.44 -0.92 -3.84
N LEU A 97 15.24 0.11 -3.02
CA LEU A 97 14.53 0.00 -1.76
C LEU A 97 13.01 -0.09 -2.02
N SER A 98 12.36 -0.98 -1.29
CA SER A 98 10.89 -1.04 -1.23
C SER A 98 10.32 0.01 -0.30
N LEU A 99 9.03 0.33 -0.46
CA LEU A 99 8.29 1.16 0.48
C LEU A 99 7.44 0.29 1.39
N GLU A 100 7.60 0.45 2.72
CA GLU A 100 6.85 -0.30 3.72
C GLU A 100 5.99 0.65 4.54
N ILE A 101 4.67 0.40 4.53
CA ILE A 101 3.67 1.18 5.26
C ILE A 101 2.85 0.23 6.12
N GLN A 102 2.94 0.37 7.44
CA GLN A 102 2.29 -0.55 8.37
C GLN A 102 0.77 -0.61 8.21
N SER A 103 0.14 0.53 7.94
CA SER A 103 -1.31 0.65 7.73
C SER A 103 -1.79 0.17 6.35
N MET A 104 -0.86 -0.09 5.42
CA MET A 104 -1.13 -0.56 4.06
C MET A 104 -0.18 -1.70 3.69
N PRO A 105 -0.32 -2.88 4.33
CA PRO A 105 0.56 -4.01 4.08
C PRO A 105 0.41 -4.54 2.65
N LYS A 106 1.49 -5.05 2.09
CA LYS A 106 1.52 -5.67 0.75
C LYS A 106 0.81 -7.01 0.71
N ASP A 107 0.73 -7.70 1.86
CA ASP A 107 -0.04 -8.92 2.02
C ASP A 107 -1.51 -8.56 2.29
N PRO A 108 -2.45 -8.84 1.35
CA PRO A 108 -3.85 -8.49 1.49
C PRO A 108 -4.58 -9.27 2.60
N THR A 109 -3.98 -10.34 3.10
CA THR A 109 -4.54 -11.14 4.20
C THR A 109 -4.23 -10.55 5.57
N THR A 110 -3.33 -9.59 5.62
CA THR A 110 -2.86 -8.94 6.86
C THR A 110 -3.45 -7.54 6.96
N ARG A 111 -4.14 -7.22 8.06
CA ARG A 111 -4.75 -5.89 8.25
C ARG A 111 -3.70 -4.80 8.53
N PHE A 112 -2.64 -5.14 9.27
CA PHE A 112 -1.51 -4.24 9.59
C PHE A 112 -0.19 -4.98 9.41
N GLY A 113 0.77 -4.33 8.77
CA GLY A 113 2.11 -4.86 8.62
C GLY A 113 2.82 -5.04 9.97
N LYS A 114 3.73 -5.99 10.04
CA LYS A 114 4.60 -6.17 11.21
C LYS A 114 5.93 -5.49 10.93
N LEU A 115 6.21 -4.37 11.58
CA LEU A 115 7.43 -3.60 11.39
C LEU A 115 8.71 -4.44 11.51
N SER A 116 8.72 -5.41 12.43
CA SER A 116 9.86 -6.33 12.60
C SER A 116 10.10 -7.27 11.40
N HIS A 117 9.17 -7.34 10.46
CA HIS A 117 9.29 -8.15 9.24
C HIS A 117 9.66 -7.31 8.01
N ASN A 118 9.80 -6.01 8.15
CA ASN A 118 10.24 -5.17 7.04
C ASN A 118 11.59 -5.67 6.51
N PRO A 119 11.78 -5.77 5.20
CA PRO A 119 13.08 -6.13 4.65
C PRO A 119 14.10 -5.03 4.94
N TYR A 120 15.36 -5.40 5.14
CA TYR A 120 16.41 -4.40 5.37
C TYR A 120 16.50 -3.35 4.24
N ARG A 121 16.36 -3.79 2.97
CA ARG A 121 16.36 -2.88 1.82
C ARG A 121 15.00 -2.24 1.60
N SER A 122 14.55 -1.47 2.56
CA SER A 122 13.28 -0.74 2.50
C SER A 122 13.37 0.65 3.11
N VAL A 123 12.36 1.43 2.78
CA VAL A 123 12.01 2.68 3.45
C VAL A 123 10.73 2.41 4.23
N ASP A 124 10.79 2.56 5.53
CA ASP A 124 9.63 2.53 6.41
C ASP A 124 9.05 3.93 6.57
N THR A 125 7.75 4.07 6.50
CA THR A 125 7.04 5.32 6.77
C THR A 125 5.67 5.06 7.40
N ILE A 126 5.18 6.02 8.19
CA ILE A 126 3.84 5.95 8.77
C ILE A 126 2.79 6.26 7.70
N SER A 127 3.03 7.33 6.93
CA SER A 127 2.12 7.82 5.90
C SER A 127 2.89 8.40 4.72
N THR A 128 2.21 8.56 3.58
CA THR A 128 2.71 9.32 2.43
C THR A 128 1.89 10.58 2.24
N HIS A 129 2.32 11.46 1.31
CA HIS A 129 1.58 12.68 0.97
C HIS A 129 0.18 12.42 0.41
N ASP A 130 -0.10 11.21 -0.09
CA ASP A 130 -1.42 10.82 -0.63
C ASP A 130 -2.33 10.14 0.41
N MET A 131 -1.82 9.93 1.63
CA MET A 131 -2.53 9.26 2.71
C MET A 131 -2.90 10.22 3.83
N ALA A 132 -3.76 9.75 4.74
CA ALA A 132 -4.04 10.44 6.00
C ALA A 132 -2.78 10.49 6.88
N THR A 133 -2.56 11.61 7.58
CA THR A 133 -1.56 11.69 8.66
C THR A 133 -1.89 10.71 9.77
N LEU A 134 -0.94 10.41 10.66
CA LEU A 134 -1.16 9.50 11.79
C LEU A 134 -2.39 9.89 12.64
N ARG A 135 -2.55 11.18 12.94
CA ARG A 135 -3.70 11.69 13.70
C ARG A 135 -5.01 11.46 12.96
N GLN A 136 -5.09 11.90 11.71
CA GLN A 136 -6.27 11.71 10.90
C GLN A 136 -6.60 10.23 10.73
N TRP A 137 -5.62 9.39 10.42
CA TRP A 137 -5.79 7.94 10.29
C TRP A 137 -6.33 7.29 11.55
N TRP A 138 -5.87 7.76 12.73
CA TRP A 138 -6.33 7.24 14.02
C TRP A 138 -7.78 7.65 14.31
N ASP A 139 -8.10 8.93 14.06
CA ASP A 139 -9.36 9.52 14.52
C ASP A 139 -10.51 9.34 13.52
N GLU A 140 -10.25 9.11 12.22
CA GLU A 140 -11.29 8.95 11.20
C GLU A 140 -12.03 7.59 11.26
N ASP A 141 -11.44 6.54 11.83
CA ASP A 141 -12.03 5.20 11.90
C ASP A 141 -11.80 4.56 13.27
N VAL A 142 -12.89 4.52 14.06
CA VAL A 142 -12.89 4.01 15.44
C VAL A 142 -12.55 2.51 15.51
N GLU A 143 -13.15 1.71 14.63
CA GLU A 143 -12.96 0.25 14.64
C GLU A 143 -11.51 -0.10 14.24
N ARG A 144 -10.98 0.59 13.24
CA ARG A 144 -9.61 0.38 12.77
C ARG A 144 -8.59 0.69 13.86
N SER A 145 -8.69 1.84 14.51
CA SER A 145 -7.75 2.25 15.55
C SER A 145 -7.91 1.42 16.82
N GLN A 146 -9.12 0.97 17.17
CA GLN A 146 -9.33 0.02 18.25
C GLN A 146 -8.66 -1.32 17.95
N THR A 147 -8.84 -1.84 16.73
CA THR A 147 -8.19 -3.09 16.30
C THR A 147 -6.66 -2.96 16.32
N TYR A 148 -6.14 -1.83 15.83
CA TYR A 148 -4.70 -1.55 15.85
C TYR A 148 -4.15 -1.48 17.28
N SER A 149 -4.87 -0.81 18.20
CA SER A 149 -4.53 -0.77 19.62
C SER A 149 -4.43 -2.16 20.22
N ASN A 150 -5.42 -3.00 19.99
CA ASN A 150 -5.50 -4.34 20.57
C ASN A 150 -4.46 -5.30 19.97
N THR A 151 -4.31 -5.32 18.63
CA THR A 151 -3.52 -6.36 17.95
C THR A 151 -2.07 -5.95 17.72
N THR A 152 -1.82 -4.69 17.36
CA THR A 152 -0.49 -4.18 17.00
C THR A 152 0.22 -3.57 18.19
N LEU A 153 -0.46 -2.69 18.93
CA LEU A 153 0.10 -2.08 20.12
C LEU A 153 0.00 -2.99 21.35
N ARG A 154 -0.87 -4.03 21.29
CA ARG A 154 -1.15 -4.98 22.39
C ARG A 154 -1.63 -4.27 23.66
N ARG A 155 -2.47 -3.26 23.49
CA ARG A 155 -3.08 -2.50 24.58
C ARG A 155 -4.51 -2.97 24.79
N GLY A 156 -4.88 -3.25 26.01
CA GLY A 156 -6.26 -3.51 26.40
C GLY A 156 -7.05 -2.23 26.65
N GLY A 157 -8.37 -2.35 26.72
CA GLY A 157 -9.27 -1.23 26.95
C GLY A 157 -9.62 -0.45 25.70
N GLU A 158 -10.32 0.65 25.90
CA GLU A 158 -10.72 1.53 24.80
C GLU A 158 -9.55 2.34 24.26
N ALA A 159 -9.43 2.40 22.94
CA ALA A 159 -8.41 3.20 22.26
C ALA A 159 -8.67 4.70 22.50
N PRO A 160 -7.71 5.44 23.07
CA PRO A 160 -7.94 6.84 23.44
C PRO A 160 -8.17 7.72 22.21
N ARG A 161 -9.11 8.69 22.35
CA ARG A 161 -9.47 9.64 21.30
C ARG A 161 -9.66 11.05 21.86
N PRO A 162 -9.24 12.09 21.16
CA PRO A 162 -8.37 12.06 19.97
C PRO A 162 -7.02 11.41 20.28
N LEU A 163 -6.22 11.08 19.23
CA LEU A 163 -4.89 10.47 19.40
C LEU A 163 -4.03 11.30 20.37
N PRO A 164 -3.69 10.79 21.57
CA PRO A 164 -2.86 11.55 22.51
C PRO A 164 -1.38 11.52 22.10
N GLY A 165 -0.63 12.57 22.46
CA GLY A 165 0.77 12.72 22.09
C GLY A 165 1.68 11.57 22.53
N TRP A 166 1.46 11.02 23.72
CA TRP A 166 2.22 9.87 24.23
C TRP A 166 2.02 8.61 23.36
N LEU A 167 0.82 8.43 22.80
CA LEU A 167 0.52 7.29 21.92
C LEU A 167 1.10 7.49 20.53
N ALA A 168 1.00 8.71 20.00
CA ALA A 168 1.70 9.08 18.76
C ALA A 168 3.21 8.84 18.89
N LYS A 169 3.80 9.22 20.02
CA LYS A 169 5.21 8.95 20.33
C LYS A 169 5.54 7.46 20.34
N ASP A 170 4.69 6.61 20.94
CA ASP A 170 4.88 5.15 20.94
C ASP A 170 4.88 4.61 19.50
N ILE A 171 3.91 5.02 18.68
CA ILE A 171 3.80 4.59 17.27
C ILE A 171 5.03 5.03 16.47
N VAL A 172 5.41 6.31 16.54
CA VAL A 172 6.61 6.84 15.85
C VAL A 172 7.87 6.08 16.29
N SER A 173 8.02 5.84 17.59
CA SER A 173 9.18 5.12 18.15
C SER A 173 9.29 3.69 17.60
N ARG A 174 8.16 3.01 17.41
CA ARG A 174 8.12 1.66 16.83
C ARG A 174 8.61 1.65 15.39
N HIS A 175 8.22 2.63 14.57
CA HIS A 175 8.73 2.78 13.21
C HIS A 175 10.24 3.03 13.20
N LEU A 176 10.76 3.89 14.09
CA LEU A 176 12.19 4.16 14.21
C LEU A 176 13.02 2.93 14.61
N THR A 177 12.40 1.90 15.16
CA THR A 177 13.06 0.64 15.54
C THR A 177 12.86 -0.49 14.52
N SER A 178 12.23 -0.19 13.37
CA SER A 178 12.07 -1.18 12.30
C SER A 178 13.44 -1.57 11.70
N PRO A 179 13.59 -2.76 11.13
CA PRO A 179 14.83 -3.19 10.50
C PRO A 179 15.09 -2.55 9.13
N SER A 180 14.19 -1.68 8.65
CA SER A 180 14.33 -0.95 7.39
C SER A 180 15.61 -0.10 7.36
N MET A 181 16.24 0.00 6.20
CA MET A 181 17.46 0.80 6.02
C MET A 181 17.22 2.28 6.31
N LEU A 182 16.04 2.78 5.94
CA LEU A 182 15.60 4.16 6.17
C LEU A 182 14.24 4.16 6.83
N CYS A 183 14.03 5.09 7.76
CA CYS A 183 12.73 5.42 8.30
C CYS A 183 12.47 6.91 8.05
N LEU A 184 11.49 7.20 7.19
CA LEU A 184 11.11 8.56 6.81
C LEU A 184 9.75 8.88 7.41
N ILE A 185 9.72 9.80 8.35
CA ILE A 185 8.50 10.23 9.03
C ILE A 185 8.12 11.63 8.52
N SER A 186 6.88 11.82 8.13
CA SER A 186 6.38 13.12 7.71
C SER A 186 6.51 14.15 8.84
N PHE A 187 6.66 15.42 8.50
CA PHE A 187 6.74 16.48 9.51
C PHE A 187 5.48 16.52 10.39
N GLN A 188 4.32 16.31 9.80
CA GLN A 188 3.04 16.25 10.51
C GLN A 188 2.99 15.10 11.52
N ASP A 189 3.50 13.93 11.15
CA ASP A 189 3.54 12.78 12.04
C ASP A 189 4.54 12.99 13.18
N TRP A 190 5.66 13.68 12.92
CA TRP A 190 6.57 14.14 13.99
C TRP A 190 5.90 15.12 14.94
N MET A 191 5.18 16.13 14.41
CA MET A 191 4.47 17.12 15.23
C MET A 191 3.35 16.48 16.05
N SER A 192 2.83 15.32 15.64
CA SER A 192 1.78 14.61 16.36
C SER A 192 2.18 14.17 17.78
N ILE A 193 3.47 14.15 18.08
CA ILE A 193 4.03 13.73 19.39
C ILE A 193 3.79 14.80 20.47
N ASP A 194 3.78 16.07 20.09
CA ASP A 194 3.58 17.20 21.02
C ASP A 194 2.26 17.92 20.73
N GLU A 195 1.34 17.84 21.68
CA GLU A 195 0.00 18.41 21.53
C GLU A 195 -0.01 19.94 21.37
N LYS A 196 1.06 20.63 21.76
CA LYS A 196 1.19 22.09 21.58
C LYS A 196 1.59 22.48 20.15
N LEU A 197 2.15 21.55 19.40
CA LEU A 197 2.65 21.78 18.04
C LEU A 197 1.65 21.37 16.96
N ARG A 198 0.57 20.72 17.34
CA ARG A 198 -0.48 20.23 16.43
C ARG A 198 -1.38 21.37 15.97
N LEU A 199 -1.90 21.26 14.74
CA LEU A 199 -3.03 22.09 14.36
C LEU A 199 -4.29 21.64 15.11
N PRO A 200 -5.22 22.56 15.44
CA PRO A 200 -6.49 22.21 16.09
C PRO A 200 -7.29 21.18 15.29
N ASP A 201 -7.34 21.34 13.96
CA ASP A 201 -8.01 20.43 13.02
C ASP A 201 -6.97 19.52 12.36
N GLU A 202 -7.06 18.22 12.58
CA GLU A 202 -6.17 17.22 11.98
C GLU A 202 -6.29 17.13 10.45
N ASN A 203 -7.44 17.53 9.89
CA ASN A 203 -7.63 17.56 8.44
C ASN A 203 -6.79 18.65 7.78
N ALA A 204 -6.52 19.74 8.50
CA ALA A 204 -5.66 20.82 8.02
C ALA A 204 -4.17 20.42 7.95
N GLU A 205 -3.78 19.35 8.60
CA GLU A 205 -2.40 18.79 8.52
C GLU A 205 -2.17 17.99 7.23
N ARG A 206 -3.22 17.61 6.51
CA ARG A 206 -3.10 16.79 5.30
C ARG A 206 -2.63 17.65 4.11
N ILE A 207 -1.57 17.16 3.44
CA ILE A 207 -0.94 17.89 2.32
C ILE A 207 -1.71 17.70 1.02
N ASN A 208 -2.20 16.47 0.76
CA ASN A 208 -2.87 16.13 -0.49
C ASN A 208 -4.06 15.19 -0.23
N ILE A 209 -5.17 15.46 -0.92
CA ILE A 209 -6.37 14.62 -0.92
C ILE A 209 -6.61 14.21 -2.36
N PRO A 210 -6.15 13.00 -2.80
CA PRO A 210 -6.20 12.58 -4.20
C PRO A 210 -7.59 12.59 -4.83
N ALA A 211 -8.64 12.38 -4.01
CA ALA A 211 -10.04 12.41 -4.45
C ALA A 211 -10.57 13.82 -4.77
N ASN A 212 -9.91 14.88 -4.31
CA ASN A 212 -10.34 16.23 -4.60
C ASN A 212 -9.84 16.67 -5.98
N PRO A 213 -10.72 17.21 -6.85
CA PRO A 213 -10.28 17.77 -8.13
C PRO A 213 -9.27 18.90 -7.87
N ARG A 214 -8.16 18.86 -8.57
CA ARG A 214 -7.20 19.97 -8.58
C ARG A 214 -7.82 21.13 -9.32
N HIS A 215 -7.94 22.26 -8.68
CA HIS A 215 -8.37 23.53 -9.30
C HIS A 215 -7.22 24.15 -10.06
#